data_35a5958301393bfda840448d47f7c7c1
#
_entry.id   35a5958301393bfda840448d47f7c7c1
#
_cell.length_a   1.000
_cell.length_b   1.000
_cell.length_c   1.000
_cell.angle_alpha   90.00
_cell.angle_beta   90.00
_cell.angle_gamma   90.00
#
_symmetry.space_group_name_H-M   'P 1'
#
loop_
_entity.id
_entity.type
_entity.pdbx_description
1 polymer ?
#
loop_
_entity_poly.entity_id
_entity_poly.type
_entity_poly.pdbx_seq_one_letter_code
_entity_poly.pdbx_strand_id
1 'polypeptide(L)'
;LKQTLTNEINETKKQNTDPVQETEITTGSCSKDFIGQEKTDEARTDITLSESNAPEAEQTIMQLPAEESPDDEEDPAPKKLPKFSFVFFGFALISLIVYIITLCSSSFADWFCRYPAGLFRGAMAYLTSWIPFSLGEALVVMLPVILVFAIIFIIKKYSSSWHDVGVFGLTMLSILSMFFSLFVFTLGTGYKGSTLDEKLELDRKKILPAELKETALILAAKLNEIEDDISYMADDFSLMPYDYNEMNDLLIDAYDKLCDKYDFIQRLDSRVKPVMHSEPWTYTHITGVYSYFTGESNININMPAYTIPFTAAHELAHQRGIAREDEANFVAYLACIESDDPYIRYSGYLNMYEYVASALYSANADSYWIVNAKLDGLIKNEMKAYSKFFDKYRENVAATVSSAVNDTYLKVQGTVGERSYGLVVDLCVAYYKTAE
;
A
#
# COMPACT_ATOMS: atom_id res chain seq x y z
N LEU A 1 9.81 2.11 -11.25
CA LEU A 1 11.08 1.67 -11.87
C LEU A 1 10.83 0.96 -13.20
N LYS A 2 9.92 -0.05 -13.24
CA LYS A 2 9.49 -0.70 -14.50
C LYS A 2 9.00 0.31 -15.54
N GLN A 3 8.18 1.29 -15.12
CA GLN A 3 7.65 2.33 -16.01
C GLN A 3 8.72 3.33 -16.47
N THR A 4 9.68 3.67 -15.63
CA THR A 4 10.79 4.57 -15.98
C THR A 4 11.63 3.97 -17.09
N LEU A 5 11.93 2.68 -17.02
CA LEU A 5 12.71 1.97 -18.03
C LEU A 5 12.01 1.94 -19.39
N THR A 6 10.72 1.69 -19.37
CA THR A 6 9.92 1.64 -20.60
C THR A 6 9.83 3.01 -21.26
N ASN A 7 9.78 4.09 -20.46
CA ASN A 7 9.78 5.46 -20.96
C ASN A 7 11.12 5.83 -21.61
N GLU A 8 12.23 5.50 -20.92
CA GLU A 8 13.59 5.78 -21.45
C GLU A 8 13.87 5.01 -22.74
N ILE A 9 13.45 3.75 -22.83
CA ILE A 9 13.62 2.95 -24.07
C ILE A 9 12.83 3.57 -25.24
N ASN A 10 11.64 4.10 -24.98
CA ASN A 10 10.80 4.72 -26.03
C ASN A 10 11.28 6.14 -26.40
N GLU A 11 11.78 6.92 -25.45
CA GLU A 11 12.36 8.25 -25.71
C GLU A 11 13.66 8.17 -26.53
N THR A 12 14.54 7.22 -26.21
CA THR A 12 15.79 7.00 -26.95
C THR A 12 15.53 6.60 -28.41
N LYS A 13 14.43 5.90 -28.69
CA LYS A 13 14.00 5.58 -30.07
C LYS A 13 13.44 6.80 -30.81
N LYS A 14 12.83 7.76 -30.12
CA LYS A 14 12.27 8.98 -30.71
C LYS A 14 13.34 10.03 -31.03
N GLN A 15 14.42 10.08 -30.23
CA GLN A 15 15.52 11.03 -30.43
C GLN A 15 16.45 10.70 -31.62
N ASN A 16 16.39 9.47 -32.16
CA ASN A 16 17.21 9.06 -33.30
C ASN A 16 16.55 9.26 -34.67
N THR A 17 15.42 9.93 -34.77
CA THR A 17 14.69 10.06 -36.03
C THR A 17 14.38 11.48 -36.51
N ASP A 18 14.74 12.55 -35.78
CA ASP A 18 14.50 13.92 -36.24
C ASP A 18 15.75 14.83 -36.12
N PRO A 19 16.00 15.72 -37.10
CA PRO A 19 17.16 16.60 -37.09
C PRO A 19 16.93 17.86 -36.23
N VAL A 20 18.01 18.27 -35.59
CA VAL A 20 18.22 19.45 -34.76
C VAL A 20 17.61 20.74 -35.33
N GLN A 21 16.80 21.45 -34.55
CA GLN A 21 16.70 22.89 -34.59
C GLN A 21 16.69 23.46 -33.17
N GLU A 22 17.71 24.29 -32.91
CA GLU A 22 17.84 25.16 -31.74
C GLU A 22 16.82 26.29 -31.80
N THR A 23 16.20 26.63 -30.68
CA THR A 23 15.88 28.02 -30.33
C THR A 23 15.72 28.24 -28.82
N GLU A 24 16.12 29.42 -28.43
CA GLU A 24 16.53 29.94 -27.15
C GLU A 24 15.45 30.08 -26.06
N ILE A 25 15.98 30.16 -24.87
CA ILE A 25 15.46 30.45 -23.54
C ILE A 25 14.88 31.87 -23.47
N THR A 26 13.74 32.06 -22.79
CA THR A 26 13.48 33.26 -22.01
C THR A 26 12.74 32.96 -20.72
N THR A 27 13.38 33.30 -19.63
CA THR A 27 12.90 33.41 -18.27
C THR A 27 11.94 34.59 -18.10
N GLY A 28 10.89 34.43 -17.33
CA GLY A 28 10.00 35.49 -16.94
C GLY A 28 9.37 35.26 -15.57
N SER A 29 10.05 35.78 -14.53
CA SER A 29 9.51 36.00 -13.20
C SER A 29 8.51 37.18 -13.24
N CYS A 30 7.37 37.08 -12.58
CA CYS A 30 6.78 38.24 -11.92
C CYS A 30 5.83 37.90 -10.78
N SER A 31 6.14 38.46 -9.67
CA SER A 31 5.41 38.51 -8.40
C SER A 31 4.47 39.71 -8.35
N LYS A 32 3.56 39.67 -7.37
CA LYS A 32 2.99 40.78 -6.56
C LYS A 32 1.56 41.28 -6.81
N ASP A 33 0.84 41.14 -5.73
CA ASP A 33 0.04 42.09 -4.97
C ASP A 33 -1.08 42.88 -5.69
N PHE A 34 -2.28 42.73 -5.16
CA PHE A 34 -3.09 43.95 -4.92
C PHE A 34 -4.01 43.75 -3.69
N ILE A 35 -3.76 44.66 -2.72
CA ILE A 35 -4.58 45.03 -1.58
C ILE A 35 -5.60 46.08 -2.06
N GLY A 36 -6.83 46.00 -1.59
CA GLY A 36 -7.83 47.07 -1.76
C GLY A 36 -8.87 47.00 -0.66
N GLN A 37 -8.71 47.89 0.31
CA GLN A 37 -9.72 48.28 1.32
C GLN A 37 -10.73 49.26 0.71
N GLU A 38 -11.96 49.30 1.25
CA GLU A 38 -12.73 50.48 1.72
C GLU A 38 -14.15 50.06 2.09
N LYS A 39 -14.58 50.23 3.29
CA LYS A 39 -15.13 51.32 4.11
C LYS A 39 -16.64 51.50 3.95
N THR A 40 -17.27 51.27 5.08
CA THR A 40 -18.29 52.06 5.82
C THR A 40 -19.49 52.60 5.07
N ASP A 41 -20.70 52.38 5.63
CA ASP A 41 -21.51 53.50 6.14
C ASP A 41 -22.61 53.01 7.12
N GLU A 42 -22.70 53.75 8.22
CA GLU A 42 -23.73 53.70 9.26
C GLU A 42 -25.04 54.35 8.76
N ALA A 43 -26.17 53.85 9.21
CA ALA A 43 -27.37 54.67 9.33
C ALA A 43 -28.17 54.29 10.58
N ARG A 44 -28.02 55.14 11.54
CA ARG A 44 -28.77 55.26 12.78
C ARG A 44 -30.05 56.04 12.51
N THR A 45 -31.20 55.54 12.94
CA THR A 45 -32.43 56.36 13.04
C THR A 45 -33.10 56.13 14.38
N ASP A 46 -32.98 57.13 15.22
CA ASP A 46 -33.80 57.38 16.41
C ASP A 46 -35.25 57.70 15.99
N ILE A 47 -36.22 57.20 16.66
CA ILE A 47 -37.56 57.83 16.77
C ILE A 47 -38.06 57.69 18.21
N THR A 48 -38.39 58.83 18.71
CA THR A 48 -38.83 59.31 20.01
C THR A 48 -40.16 58.75 20.51
N LEU A 49 -40.23 58.78 21.83
CA LEU A 49 -41.41 58.61 22.72
C LEU A 49 -42.59 59.54 22.39
N SER A 50 -43.83 59.05 22.56
CA SER A 50 -44.95 59.88 22.96
C SER A 50 -45.84 59.17 23.98
N GLU A 51 -45.96 59.82 25.15
CA GLU A 51 -46.95 59.49 26.18
C GLU A 51 -48.35 59.84 25.73
N SER A 52 -49.37 59.03 26.11
CA SER A 52 -50.69 59.54 26.47
C SER A 52 -51.55 58.56 27.21
N ASN A 53 -51.84 58.87 28.46
CA ASN A 53 -53.07 58.74 29.22
C ASN A 53 -53.91 57.48 29.28
N ALA A 54 -54.04 56.98 30.51
CA ALA A 54 -55.02 56.06 31.03
C ALA A 54 -56.45 56.58 30.96
N PRO A 55 -57.47 55.65 31.05
CA PRO A 55 -58.24 55.68 32.29
C PRO A 55 -58.52 54.28 32.91
N GLU A 56 -58.74 54.30 34.22
CA GLU A 56 -59.14 53.23 35.11
C GLU A 56 -60.40 52.49 34.64
N ALA A 57 -60.40 51.15 34.75
CA ALA A 57 -61.63 50.36 34.86
C ALA A 57 -61.33 49.01 35.57
N GLU A 58 -61.98 48.87 36.70
CA GLU A 58 -62.45 47.70 37.43
C GLU A 58 -61.69 46.37 37.36
N GLN A 59 -61.25 45.99 38.56
CA GLN A 59 -60.75 44.68 38.93
C GLN A 59 -61.86 43.62 38.81
N THR A 60 -61.78 42.75 37.84
CA THR A 60 -62.34 41.41 37.88
C THR A 60 -61.21 40.40 38.10
N ILE A 61 -61.15 39.85 39.30
CA ILE A 61 -60.23 38.76 39.63
C ILE A 61 -60.70 37.50 38.91
N MET A 62 -60.16 37.26 37.73
CA MET A 62 -60.22 35.99 37.05
C MET A 62 -59.03 35.18 37.52
N GLN A 63 -59.23 34.13 38.30
CA GLN A 63 -58.19 33.13 38.62
C GLN A 63 -57.74 32.50 37.32
N LEU A 64 -56.53 32.92 36.88
CA LEU A 64 -55.80 32.20 35.86
C LEU A 64 -55.44 30.77 36.41
N PRO A 65 -55.56 29.72 35.58
CA PRO A 65 -55.01 28.40 35.94
C PRO A 65 -53.52 28.58 36.22
N ALA A 66 -53.00 27.89 37.24
CA ALA A 66 -51.59 27.84 37.50
C ALA A 66 -50.84 27.45 36.18
N GLU A 67 -49.96 28.33 35.71
CA GLU A 67 -48.95 27.95 34.74
C GLU A 67 -48.21 26.75 35.31
N GLU A 68 -48.42 25.59 34.72
CA GLU A 68 -47.48 24.44 34.89
C GLU A 68 -46.11 25.00 34.51
N SER A 69 -45.19 25.00 35.47
CA SER A 69 -43.80 25.28 35.22
C SER A 69 -43.34 24.41 34.06
N PRO A 70 -42.60 24.94 33.06
CA PRO A 70 -42.01 24.08 32.03
C PRO A 70 -41.28 22.95 32.74
N ASP A 71 -41.67 21.71 32.41
CA ASP A 71 -40.96 20.53 32.89
C ASP A 71 -39.47 20.84 32.86
N ASP A 72 -38.82 20.75 34.02
CA ASP A 72 -37.36 20.77 34.10
C ASP A 72 -36.87 19.60 33.23
N GLU A 73 -36.61 19.84 31.93
CA GLU A 73 -35.89 18.89 31.10
C GLU A 73 -34.54 18.69 31.78
N GLU A 74 -34.42 17.61 32.56
CA GLU A 74 -33.17 17.20 33.17
C GLU A 74 -32.12 17.19 32.03
N ASP A 75 -31.08 18.03 32.15
CA ASP A 75 -29.94 18.03 31.22
C ASP A 75 -29.45 16.60 31.04
N PRO A 76 -29.36 16.11 29.81
CA PRO A 76 -29.00 14.73 29.56
C PRO A 76 -27.65 14.40 30.22
N ALA A 77 -27.65 13.31 31.00
CA ALA A 77 -26.46 12.89 31.74
C ALA A 77 -25.20 12.84 30.84
N PRO A 78 -24.05 13.32 31.30
CA PRO A 78 -22.85 13.42 30.50
C PRO A 78 -22.43 12.06 29.95
N LYS A 79 -22.11 12.00 28.65
CA LYS A 79 -21.70 10.76 27.97
C LYS A 79 -20.40 10.24 28.54
N LYS A 80 -20.29 8.93 28.68
CA LYS A 80 -19.09 8.24 29.17
C LYS A 80 -18.34 7.62 28.03
N LEU A 81 -17.01 7.55 28.16
CA LEU A 81 -16.16 6.86 27.20
C LEU A 81 -16.57 5.39 27.09
N PRO A 82 -16.76 4.83 25.87
CA PRO A 82 -17.12 3.44 25.67
C PRO A 82 -16.11 2.48 26.31
N LYS A 83 -16.57 1.38 26.88
CA LYS A 83 -15.68 0.41 27.55
C LYS A 83 -14.61 -0.18 26.61
N PHE A 84 -14.94 -0.37 25.34
CA PHE A 84 -13.98 -0.87 24.36
C PHE A 84 -12.79 0.08 24.16
N SER A 85 -12.97 1.41 24.34
CA SER A 85 -11.88 2.39 24.22
C SER A 85 -10.76 2.14 25.22
N PHE A 86 -11.08 1.69 26.44
CA PHE A 86 -10.06 1.32 27.45
C PHE A 86 -9.27 0.08 27.03
N VAL A 87 -9.94 -0.90 26.40
CA VAL A 87 -9.28 -2.10 25.85
C VAL A 87 -8.35 -1.70 24.71
N PHE A 88 -8.80 -0.84 23.81
CA PHE A 88 -7.98 -0.38 22.67
C PHE A 88 -6.77 0.44 23.13
N PHE A 89 -6.94 1.36 24.06
CA PHE A 89 -5.80 2.09 24.65
C PHE A 89 -4.84 1.18 25.40
N GLY A 90 -5.36 0.18 26.15
CA GLY A 90 -4.51 -0.82 26.82
C GLY A 90 -3.70 -1.64 25.81
N PHE A 91 -4.31 -2.08 24.74
CA PHE A 91 -3.62 -2.80 23.66
C PHE A 91 -2.61 -1.89 22.94
N ALA A 92 -2.94 -0.62 22.70
CA ALA A 92 -2.03 0.34 22.09
C ALA A 92 -0.81 0.62 23.00
N LEU A 93 -0.99 0.69 24.29
CA LEU A 93 0.13 0.84 25.24
C LEU A 93 1.08 -0.36 25.17
N ILE A 94 0.56 -1.58 25.15
CA ILE A 94 1.36 -2.79 24.97
C ILE A 94 2.11 -2.73 23.63
N SER A 95 1.41 -2.39 22.54
CA SER A 95 1.98 -2.26 21.20
C SER A 95 3.09 -1.21 21.15
N LEU A 96 2.92 -0.08 21.83
CA LEU A 96 3.93 0.96 21.91
C LEU A 96 5.19 0.47 22.65
N ILE A 97 5.02 -0.24 23.76
CA ILE A 97 6.14 -0.83 24.51
C ILE A 97 6.89 -1.84 23.64
N VAL A 98 6.17 -2.75 22.98
CA VAL A 98 6.75 -3.71 22.03
C VAL A 98 7.53 -2.98 20.93
N TYR A 99 6.91 -1.99 20.29
CA TYR A 99 7.55 -1.24 19.22
C TYR A 99 8.82 -0.51 19.66
N ILE A 100 8.83 0.09 20.87
CA ILE A 100 10.04 0.72 21.44
C ILE A 100 11.14 -0.33 21.66
N ILE A 101 10.81 -1.51 22.16
CA ILE A 101 11.80 -2.59 22.38
C ILE A 101 12.38 -3.04 21.02
N THR A 102 11.56 -3.16 19.96
CA THR A 102 12.04 -3.53 18.63
C THR A 102 12.98 -2.49 18.02
N LEU A 103 12.82 -1.20 18.36
CA LEU A 103 13.78 -0.15 17.94
C LEU A 103 15.15 -0.30 18.61
N CYS A 104 15.21 -0.98 19.76
CA CYS A 104 16.45 -1.15 20.52
C CYS A 104 17.12 -2.51 20.27
N SER A 105 16.42 -3.50 19.70
CA SER A 105 16.92 -4.87 19.53
C SER A 105 16.32 -5.55 18.31
N SER A 106 17.13 -5.76 17.27
CA SER A 106 16.75 -6.53 16.08
C SER A 106 16.44 -7.99 16.42
N SER A 107 17.21 -8.60 17.32
CA SER A 107 16.95 -9.98 17.76
C SER A 107 15.59 -10.12 18.46
N PHE A 108 15.18 -9.12 19.26
CA PHE A 108 13.82 -9.11 19.83
C PHE A 108 12.76 -8.89 18.74
N ALA A 109 13.03 -8.02 17.76
CA ALA A 109 12.13 -7.80 16.66
C ALA A 109 11.93 -9.09 15.83
N ASP A 110 12.99 -9.84 15.52
CA ASP A 110 12.93 -11.12 14.82
C ASP A 110 12.13 -12.16 15.62
N TRP A 111 12.44 -12.30 16.93
CA TRP A 111 11.69 -13.20 17.80
C TRP A 111 10.21 -12.84 17.86
N PHE A 112 9.88 -11.56 18.07
CA PHE A 112 8.50 -11.10 18.15
C PHE A 112 7.77 -11.27 16.84
N CYS A 113 8.39 -10.91 15.70
CA CYS A 113 7.84 -11.07 14.37
C CYS A 113 7.56 -12.57 14.06
N ARG A 114 8.48 -13.45 14.47
CA ARG A 114 8.37 -14.90 14.23
C ARG A 114 7.24 -15.53 15.05
N TYR A 115 7.16 -15.27 16.36
CA TYR A 115 6.27 -15.99 17.27
C TYR A 115 4.99 -15.22 17.63
N PRO A 116 4.98 -14.14 18.41
CA PRO A 116 3.75 -13.44 18.80
C PRO A 116 3.01 -12.84 17.59
N ALA A 117 3.72 -12.09 16.74
CA ALA A 117 3.14 -11.49 15.56
C ALA A 117 2.78 -12.54 14.50
N GLY A 118 3.59 -13.60 14.37
CA GLY A 118 3.29 -14.72 13.50
C GLY A 118 2.00 -15.44 13.87
N LEU A 119 1.80 -15.72 15.17
CA LEU A 119 0.53 -16.29 15.66
C LEU A 119 -0.66 -15.37 15.34
N PHE A 120 -0.48 -14.07 15.56
CA PHE A 120 -1.52 -13.08 15.32
C PHE A 120 -1.87 -12.98 13.81
N ARG A 121 -0.86 -12.88 12.92
CA ARG A 121 -1.07 -12.90 11.46
C ARG A 121 -1.76 -14.17 10.99
N GLY A 122 -1.30 -15.33 11.47
CA GLY A 122 -1.92 -16.62 11.13
C GLY A 122 -3.38 -16.70 11.56
N ALA A 123 -3.70 -16.22 12.78
CA ALA A 123 -5.08 -16.16 13.25
C ALA A 123 -5.95 -15.24 12.39
N MET A 124 -5.45 -14.05 12.02
CA MET A 124 -6.18 -13.12 11.15
C MET A 124 -6.38 -13.71 9.75
N ALA A 125 -5.34 -14.26 9.13
CA ALA A 125 -5.43 -14.89 7.82
C ALA A 125 -6.44 -16.06 7.83
N TYR A 126 -6.43 -16.88 8.87
CA TYR A 126 -7.39 -17.98 9.04
C TYR A 126 -8.82 -17.46 9.19
N LEU A 127 -9.06 -16.45 10.03
CA LEU A 127 -10.39 -15.88 10.25
C LEU A 127 -10.97 -15.24 8.98
N THR A 128 -10.13 -14.58 8.18
CA THR A 128 -10.57 -13.94 6.93
C THR A 128 -10.65 -14.91 5.75
N SER A 129 -10.00 -16.08 5.80
CA SER A 129 -10.05 -17.08 4.73
C SER A 129 -11.48 -17.56 4.40
N TRP A 130 -12.39 -17.53 5.38
CA TRP A 130 -13.81 -17.88 5.20
C TRP A 130 -14.61 -16.89 4.36
N ILE A 131 -14.07 -15.68 4.16
CA ILE A 131 -14.73 -14.62 3.40
C ILE A 131 -14.27 -14.75 1.94
N PRO A 132 -15.20 -14.97 0.97
CA PRO A 132 -14.83 -15.29 -0.41
C PRO A 132 -14.39 -14.06 -1.24
N PHE A 133 -14.33 -12.89 -0.65
CA PHE A 133 -13.90 -11.63 -1.27
C PHE A 133 -12.93 -10.87 -0.37
N SER A 134 -12.28 -9.83 -0.89
CA SER A 134 -11.39 -8.97 -0.12
C SER A 134 -12.19 -8.12 0.88
N LEU A 135 -12.06 -8.41 2.18
CA LEU A 135 -12.62 -7.60 3.25
C LEU A 135 -11.93 -6.22 3.30
N GLY A 136 -10.61 -6.19 3.04
CA GLY A 136 -9.84 -4.95 2.96
C GLY A 136 -10.39 -4.01 1.89
N GLU A 137 -10.63 -4.51 0.67
CA GLU A 137 -11.26 -3.74 -0.40
C GLU A 137 -12.67 -3.26 -0.02
N ALA A 138 -13.50 -4.16 0.52
CA ALA A 138 -14.86 -3.82 0.93
C ALA A 138 -14.88 -2.69 1.96
N LEU A 139 -13.97 -2.69 2.94
CA LEU A 139 -13.85 -1.62 3.92
C LEU A 139 -13.40 -0.29 3.28
N VAL A 140 -12.45 -0.31 2.34
CA VAL A 140 -12.01 0.88 1.61
C VAL A 140 -13.14 1.47 0.76
N VAL A 141 -13.86 0.64 0.00
CA VAL A 141 -15.00 1.07 -0.83
C VAL A 141 -16.15 1.62 0.03
N MET A 142 -16.39 1.02 1.19
CA MET A 142 -17.44 1.49 2.11
C MET A 142 -17.01 2.70 2.96
N LEU A 143 -15.74 3.06 2.98
CA LEU A 143 -15.22 4.16 3.82
C LEU A 143 -15.96 5.49 3.63
N PRO A 144 -16.26 5.99 2.41
CA PRO A 144 -17.03 7.22 2.23
C PRO A 144 -18.43 7.14 2.86
N VAL A 145 -19.10 6.00 2.73
CA VAL A 145 -20.43 5.75 3.32
C VAL A 145 -20.35 5.74 4.84
N ILE A 146 -19.35 5.04 5.39
CA ILE A 146 -19.11 4.98 6.84
C ILE A 146 -18.84 6.39 7.39
N LEU A 147 -18.02 7.21 6.69
CA LEU A 147 -17.73 8.59 7.09
C LEU A 147 -18.98 9.47 7.09
N VAL A 148 -19.82 9.39 6.07
CA VAL A 148 -21.10 10.15 6.03
C VAL A 148 -22.01 9.75 7.20
N PHE A 149 -22.19 8.46 7.45
CA PHE A 149 -22.98 8.00 8.60
C PHE A 149 -22.36 8.40 9.93
N ALA A 150 -21.03 8.36 10.06
CA ALA A 150 -20.31 8.80 11.24
C ALA A 150 -20.55 10.30 11.50
N ILE A 151 -20.44 11.16 10.47
CA ILE A 151 -20.70 12.59 10.55
C ILE A 151 -22.14 12.86 11.00
N ILE A 152 -23.14 12.21 10.38
CA ILE A 152 -24.56 12.35 10.76
C ILE A 152 -24.76 11.91 12.22
N PHE A 153 -24.15 10.80 12.62
CA PHE A 153 -24.23 10.29 13.98
C PHE A 153 -23.61 11.24 14.99
N ILE A 154 -22.46 11.84 14.65
CA ILE A 154 -21.76 12.83 15.47
C ILE A 154 -22.67 14.05 15.70
N ILE A 155 -23.18 14.62 14.61
CA ILE A 155 -24.05 15.82 14.68
C ILE A 155 -25.28 15.54 15.54
N LYS A 156 -25.93 14.38 15.37
CA LYS A 156 -27.14 14.03 16.11
C LYS A 156 -26.89 13.68 17.59
N LYS A 157 -25.74 13.09 17.91
CA LYS A 157 -25.53 12.47 19.21
C LYS A 157 -24.53 13.21 20.11
N TYR A 158 -23.57 13.95 19.54
CA TYR A 158 -22.43 14.53 20.27
C TYR A 158 -22.31 16.06 20.18
N SER A 159 -23.29 16.76 19.57
CA SER A 159 -23.22 18.22 19.44
C SER A 159 -23.77 18.99 20.64
N SER A 160 -24.23 18.34 21.68
CA SER A 160 -24.93 18.98 22.81
C SER A 160 -23.98 19.65 23.83
N SER A 161 -22.74 19.20 23.97
CA SER A 161 -21.77 19.83 24.88
C SER A 161 -20.32 19.59 24.45
N TRP A 162 -19.40 20.48 24.87
CA TRP A 162 -17.96 20.31 24.67
C TRP A 162 -17.40 19.02 25.29
N HIS A 163 -18.01 18.58 26.40
CA HIS A 163 -17.68 17.29 27.03
C HIS A 163 -17.98 16.14 26.07
N ASP A 164 -19.14 16.14 25.42
CA ASP A 164 -19.54 15.08 24.49
C ASP A 164 -18.65 15.05 23.25
N VAL A 165 -18.24 16.22 22.73
CA VAL A 165 -17.27 16.32 21.65
C VAL A 165 -15.91 15.71 22.08
N GLY A 166 -15.48 15.96 23.32
CA GLY A 166 -14.27 15.37 23.89
C GLY A 166 -14.36 13.83 23.98
N VAL A 167 -15.47 13.30 24.47
CA VAL A 167 -15.72 11.84 24.53
C VAL A 167 -15.72 11.22 23.12
N PHE A 168 -16.29 11.89 22.14
CA PHE A 168 -16.22 11.44 20.76
C PHE A 168 -14.77 11.43 20.23
N GLY A 169 -14.01 12.52 20.44
CA GLY A 169 -12.60 12.61 20.03
C GLY A 169 -11.75 11.49 20.63
N LEU A 170 -11.91 11.22 21.93
CA LEU A 170 -11.23 10.11 22.61
C LEU A 170 -11.66 8.73 22.06
N THR A 171 -12.92 8.57 21.68
CA THR A 171 -13.41 7.33 21.07
C THR A 171 -12.73 7.13 19.70
N MET A 172 -12.66 8.16 18.86
CA MET A 172 -11.96 8.09 17.57
C MET A 172 -10.47 7.81 17.76
N LEU A 173 -9.83 8.46 18.72
CA LEU A 173 -8.44 8.21 19.04
C LEU A 173 -8.21 6.76 19.49
N SER A 174 -9.14 6.17 20.24
CA SER A 174 -9.04 4.76 20.63
C SER A 174 -9.13 3.82 19.42
N ILE A 175 -9.99 4.12 18.44
CA ILE A 175 -10.09 3.34 17.20
C ILE A 175 -8.78 3.46 16.39
N LEU A 176 -8.24 4.67 16.24
CA LEU A 176 -6.94 4.87 15.57
C LEU A 176 -5.81 4.12 16.30
N SER A 177 -5.83 4.11 17.63
CA SER A 177 -4.84 3.38 18.43
C SER A 177 -4.93 1.86 18.21
N MET A 178 -6.11 1.33 17.92
CA MET A 178 -6.29 -0.08 17.53
C MET A 178 -5.63 -0.37 16.17
N PHE A 179 -5.78 0.50 15.18
CA PHE A 179 -5.09 0.36 13.89
C PHE A 179 -3.57 0.37 14.05
N PHE A 180 -3.04 1.24 14.91
CA PHE A 180 -1.62 1.21 15.27
C PHE A 180 -1.21 -0.13 15.86
N SER A 181 -2.01 -0.67 16.77
CA SER A 181 -1.73 -1.98 17.38
C SER A 181 -1.73 -3.12 16.37
N LEU A 182 -2.73 -3.13 15.47
CA LEU A 182 -2.79 -4.09 14.39
C LEU A 182 -1.53 -4.01 13.51
N PHE A 183 -1.12 -2.80 13.14
CA PHE A 183 0.11 -2.60 12.37
C PHE A 183 1.34 -3.18 13.09
N VAL A 184 1.54 -2.88 14.38
CA VAL A 184 2.70 -3.40 15.15
C VAL A 184 2.68 -4.93 15.20
N PHE A 185 1.52 -5.54 15.41
CA PHE A 185 1.38 -6.99 15.54
C PHE A 185 1.31 -7.75 14.20
N THR A 186 1.21 -7.08 13.08
CA THR A 186 1.19 -7.74 11.76
C THR A 186 2.45 -7.46 10.95
N LEU A 187 2.81 -6.21 10.72
CA LEU A 187 3.85 -5.80 9.78
C LEU A 187 4.97 -4.97 10.42
N GLY A 188 4.60 -4.05 11.35
CA GLY A 188 5.49 -3.00 11.84
C GLY A 188 6.79 -3.48 12.50
N THR A 189 6.74 -4.61 13.23
CA THR A 189 7.92 -5.20 13.86
C THR A 189 8.90 -5.80 12.85
N GLY A 190 8.42 -6.28 11.70
CA GLY A 190 9.25 -6.83 10.64
C GLY A 190 10.24 -5.81 10.04
N TYR A 191 9.88 -4.51 10.04
CA TYR A 191 10.81 -3.46 9.58
C TYR A 191 12.03 -3.26 10.48
N LYS A 192 12.03 -3.78 11.71
CA LYS A 192 13.06 -3.54 12.74
C LYS A 192 13.92 -4.78 13.02
N GLY A 193 13.59 -5.91 12.41
CA GLY A 193 14.39 -7.14 12.49
C GLY A 193 15.67 -7.07 11.66
N SER A 194 16.48 -8.12 11.73
CA SER A 194 17.64 -8.36 10.88
C SER A 194 17.26 -8.33 9.41
N THR A 195 18.16 -7.87 8.56
CA THR A 195 17.94 -7.80 7.13
C THR A 195 17.94 -9.18 6.48
N LEU A 196 17.34 -9.31 5.30
CA LEU A 196 17.25 -10.59 4.61
C LEU A 196 18.64 -11.12 4.18
N ASP A 197 19.53 -10.22 3.79
CA ASP A 197 20.93 -10.59 3.48
C ASP A 197 21.65 -11.17 4.71
N GLU A 198 21.41 -10.63 5.91
CA GLU A 198 21.95 -11.22 7.16
C GLU A 198 21.34 -12.61 7.42
N LYS A 199 20.04 -12.78 7.22
CA LYS A 199 19.33 -14.06 7.43
C LYS A 199 19.71 -15.15 6.43
N LEU A 200 20.07 -14.76 5.22
CA LEU A 200 20.51 -15.66 4.12
C LEU A 200 22.02 -15.76 4.01
N GLU A 201 22.78 -15.09 4.88
CA GLU A 201 24.25 -15.03 4.86
C GLU A 201 24.81 -14.56 3.51
N LEU A 202 24.10 -13.61 2.85
CA LEU A 202 24.50 -13.04 1.57
C LEU A 202 25.44 -11.85 1.76
N ASP A 203 26.49 -11.77 0.95
CA ASP A 203 27.42 -10.64 0.95
C ASP A 203 26.89 -9.47 0.10
N ARG A 204 26.02 -8.66 0.68
CA ARG A 204 25.39 -7.51 0.02
C ARG A 204 26.37 -6.33 -0.06
N LYS A 205 27.21 -6.30 -1.08
CA LYS A 205 28.19 -5.23 -1.36
C LYS A 205 27.72 -4.35 -2.53
N LYS A 206 28.49 -3.27 -2.76
CA LYS A 206 28.30 -2.44 -3.94
C LYS A 206 28.52 -3.29 -5.21
N ILE A 207 27.49 -3.35 -6.03
CA ILE A 207 27.45 -4.15 -7.25
C ILE A 207 28.23 -3.46 -8.37
N LEU A 208 28.99 -4.24 -9.13
CA LEU A 208 29.69 -3.79 -10.33
C LEU A 208 28.84 -4.05 -11.58
N PRO A 209 28.95 -3.24 -12.65
CA PRO A 209 28.23 -3.48 -13.90
C PRO A 209 28.49 -4.87 -14.52
N ALA A 210 29.65 -5.45 -14.29
CA ALA A 210 29.98 -6.80 -14.75
C ALA A 210 29.13 -7.87 -14.03
N GLU A 211 28.92 -7.72 -12.72
CA GLU A 211 28.11 -8.63 -11.91
C GLU A 211 26.63 -8.53 -12.28
N LEU A 212 26.12 -7.31 -12.54
CA LEU A 212 24.77 -7.12 -13.09
C LEU A 212 24.59 -7.83 -14.43
N LYS A 213 25.58 -7.71 -15.33
CA LYS A 213 25.56 -8.37 -16.63
C LYS A 213 25.52 -9.90 -16.50
N GLU A 214 26.32 -10.45 -15.60
CA GLU A 214 26.39 -11.89 -15.34
C GLU A 214 25.06 -12.42 -14.79
N THR A 215 24.52 -11.79 -13.76
CA THR A 215 23.20 -12.12 -13.21
C THR A 215 22.09 -12.01 -14.26
N ALA A 216 22.10 -10.95 -15.08
CA ALA A 216 21.13 -10.78 -16.17
C ALA A 216 21.24 -11.89 -17.22
N LEU A 217 22.47 -12.36 -17.53
CA LEU A 217 22.69 -13.49 -18.44
C LEU A 217 22.16 -14.81 -17.87
N ILE A 218 22.34 -15.05 -16.56
CA ILE A 218 21.81 -16.24 -15.89
C ILE A 218 20.28 -16.22 -15.96
N LEU A 219 19.65 -15.09 -15.60
CA LEU A 219 18.19 -14.95 -15.64
C LEU A 219 17.64 -15.11 -17.06
N ALA A 220 18.29 -14.51 -18.07
CA ALA A 220 17.91 -14.69 -19.47
C ALA A 220 18.04 -16.14 -19.95
N ALA A 221 19.08 -16.86 -19.51
CA ALA A 221 19.23 -18.28 -19.81
C ALA A 221 18.12 -19.13 -19.17
N LYS A 222 17.76 -18.84 -17.90
CA LYS A 222 16.67 -19.51 -17.21
C LYS A 222 15.31 -19.25 -17.86
N LEU A 223 15.06 -18.03 -18.32
CA LEU A 223 13.84 -17.69 -19.08
C LEU A 223 13.76 -18.46 -20.40
N ASN A 224 14.84 -18.48 -21.16
CA ASN A 224 14.89 -19.22 -22.42
C ASN A 224 14.75 -20.76 -22.22
N GLU A 225 15.23 -21.29 -21.08
CA GLU A 225 15.10 -22.72 -20.75
C GLU A 225 13.65 -23.15 -20.55
N ILE A 226 12.80 -22.29 -20.01
CA ILE A 226 11.40 -22.61 -19.70
C ILE A 226 10.40 -22.02 -20.71
N GLU A 227 10.85 -21.29 -21.71
CA GLU A 227 9.99 -20.60 -22.69
C GLU A 227 9.15 -21.57 -23.50
N ASP A 228 9.70 -22.73 -23.88
CA ASP A 228 8.98 -23.79 -24.62
C ASP A 228 7.75 -24.36 -23.86
N ASP A 229 7.72 -24.22 -22.52
CA ASP A 229 6.59 -24.63 -21.68
C ASP A 229 5.52 -23.52 -21.54
N ILE A 230 5.75 -22.34 -22.11
CA ILE A 230 4.86 -21.18 -21.97
C ILE A 230 4.00 -20.99 -23.20
N SER A 231 2.69 -20.91 -23.01
CA SER A 231 1.73 -20.60 -24.10
C SER A 231 1.50 -19.10 -24.19
N TYR A 232 1.51 -18.56 -25.41
CA TYR A 232 1.28 -17.15 -25.68
C TYR A 232 -0.02 -16.93 -26.48
N MET A 233 -0.67 -15.81 -26.21
CA MET A 233 -1.85 -15.34 -26.95
C MET A 233 -1.45 -14.48 -28.17
N ALA A 234 -2.43 -14.17 -29.02
CA ALA A 234 -2.20 -13.37 -30.23
C ALA A 234 -1.79 -11.90 -29.98
N ASP A 235 -1.93 -11.42 -28.75
CA ASP A 235 -1.54 -10.09 -28.30
C ASP A 235 -0.17 -10.05 -27.61
N ASP A 236 0.62 -11.09 -27.81
CA ASP A 236 1.97 -11.29 -27.25
C ASP A 236 2.02 -11.50 -25.72
N PHE A 237 0.87 -11.66 -25.03
CA PHE A 237 0.87 -12.03 -23.62
C PHE A 237 0.88 -13.55 -23.43
N SER A 238 1.61 -14.00 -22.43
CA SER A 238 1.55 -15.37 -21.96
C SER A 238 0.21 -15.68 -21.30
N LEU A 239 -0.24 -16.91 -21.43
CA LEU A 239 -1.49 -17.40 -20.85
C LEU A 239 -1.20 -18.18 -19.57
N MET A 240 -1.71 -17.68 -18.44
CA MET A 240 -1.71 -18.45 -17.19
C MET A 240 -2.61 -19.69 -17.37
N PRO A 241 -2.07 -20.92 -17.22
CA PRO A 241 -2.77 -22.13 -17.64
C PRO A 241 -3.84 -22.62 -16.64
N TYR A 242 -4.05 -21.92 -15.53
CA TYR A 242 -4.93 -22.28 -14.41
C TYR A 242 -5.64 -21.07 -13.81
N ASP A 243 -6.61 -21.34 -12.95
CA ASP A 243 -7.32 -20.29 -12.20
C ASP A 243 -6.55 -19.83 -10.95
N TYR A 244 -7.08 -18.82 -10.25
CA TYR A 244 -6.45 -18.27 -9.06
C TYR A 244 -6.43 -19.23 -7.86
N ASN A 245 -7.30 -20.24 -7.80
CA ASN A 245 -7.29 -21.21 -6.72
C ASN A 245 -6.12 -22.18 -6.91
N GLU A 246 -5.96 -22.68 -8.12
CA GLU A 246 -4.83 -23.55 -8.48
C GLU A 246 -3.50 -22.81 -8.36
N MET A 247 -3.40 -21.53 -8.80
CA MET A 247 -2.24 -20.68 -8.57
C MET A 247 -1.90 -20.59 -7.07
N ASN A 248 -2.91 -20.39 -6.22
CA ASN A 248 -2.70 -20.33 -4.78
C ASN A 248 -2.16 -21.64 -4.21
N ASP A 249 -2.69 -22.81 -4.65
CA ASP A 249 -2.20 -24.12 -4.22
C ASP A 249 -0.72 -24.29 -4.60
N LEU A 250 -0.35 -23.97 -5.83
CA LEU A 250 1.02 -24.05 -6.31
C LEU A 250 1.97 -23.11 -5.54
N LEU A 251 1.51 -21.90 -5.18
CA LEU A 251 2.29 -20.96 -4.37
C LEU A 251 2.42 -21.41 -2.92
N ILE A 252 1.39 -22.03 -2.33
CA ILE A 252 1.46 -22.61 -0.98
C ILE A 252 2.52 -23.71 -0.96
N ASP A 253 2.50 -24.62 -1.92
CA ASP A 253 3.48 -25.70 -2.05
C ASP A 253 4.91 -25.13 -2.22
N ALA A 254 5.08 -24.09 -3.03
CA ALA A 254 6.35 -23.41 -3.21
C ALA A 254 6.85 -22.75 -1.90
N TYR A 255 5.96 -22.09 -1.17
CA TYR A 255 6.30 -21.51 0.14
C TYR A 255 6.59 -22.60 1.19
N ASP A 256 5.94 -23.73 1.13
CA ASP A 256 6.21 -24.85 2.04
C ASP A 256 7.63 -25.38 1.85
N LYS A 257 8.08 -25.54 0.59
CA LYS A 257 9.48 -25.89 0.29
C LYS A 257 10.45 -24.81 0.81
N LEU A 258 10.09 -23.53 0.69
CA LEU A 258 10.90 -22.43 1.17
C LEU A 258 10.99 -22.39 2.70
N CYS A 259 9.89 -22.71 3.41
CA CYS A 259 9.85 -22.84 4.86
C CYS A 259 10.69 -24.02 5.39
N ASP A 260 10.86 -25.06 4.61
CA ASP A 260 11.75 -26.18 4.96
C ASP A 260 13.25 -25.80 4.86
N LYS A 261 13.57 -24.79 4.02
CA LYS A 261 14.93 -24.26 3.88
C LYS A 261 15.24 -23.11 4.86
N TYR A 262 14.26 -22.29 5.18
CA TYR A 262 14.45 -21.02 5.92
C TYR A 262 13.49 -20.87 7.08
N ASP A 263 13.97 -21.07 8.28
CA ASP A 263 13.18 -21.05 9.52
C ASP A 263 12.52 -19.69 9.82
N PHE A 264 13.02 -18.59 9.28
CA PHE A 264 12.47 -17.26 9.52
C PHE A 264 11.19 -16.99 8.72
N ILE A 265 10.88 -17.79 7.69
CA ILE A 265 9.65 -17.69 6.90
C ILE A 265 8.55 -18.49 7.60
N GLN A 266 7.41 -17.85 7.84
CA GLN A 266 6.29 -18.49 8.52
C GLN A 266 5.51 -19.39 7.57
N ARG A 267 5.30 -20.67 7.96
CA ARG A 267 4.41 -21.58 7.23
C ARG A 267 2.95 -21.16 7.46
N LEU A 268 2.21 -20.86 6.40
CA LEU A 268 0.80 -20.47 6.42
C LEU A 268 0.09 -21.07 5.21
N ASP A 269 -0.99 -21.80 5.46
CA ASP A 269 -1.95 -22.20 4.43
C ASP A 269 -2.93 -21.04 4.19
N SER A 270 -2.46 -20.02 3.48
CA SER A 270 -3.20 -18.80 3.20
C SER A 270 -3.10 -18.42 1.74
N ARG A 271 -4.17 -17.84 1.21
CA ARG A 271 -4.40 -17.57 -0.20
C ARG A 271 -4.52 -16.08 -0.47
N VAL A 272 -4.03 -15.63 -1.62
CA VAL A 272 -4.32 -14.28 -2.08
C VAL A 272 -5.75 -14.21 -2.60
N LYS A 273 -6.36 -13.04 -2.47
CA LYS A 273 -7.72 -12.76 -2.94
C LYS A 273 -7.66 -11.73 -4.08
N PRO A 274 -8.30 -12.01 -5.22
CA PRO A 274 -8.46 -11.00 -6.26
C PRO A 274 -9.38 -9.87 -5.78
N VAL A 275 -9.00 -8.62 -6.07
CA VAL A 275 -9.87 -7.47 -5.82
C VAL A 275 -10.92 -7.36 -6.91
N MET A 276 -12.15 -6.98 -6.53
CA MET A 276 -13.27 -6.87 -7.48
C MET A 276 -13.13 -5.66 -8.41
N HIS A 277 -12.57 -4.55 -7.92
CA HIS A 277 -12.38 -3.30 -8.67
C HIS A 277 -10.95 -3.19 -9.22
N SER A 278 -10.46 -4.25 -9.85
CA SER A 278 -9.07 -4.34 -10.33
C SER A 278 -8.70 -3.24 -11.34
N GLU A 279 -9.57 -2.90 -12.30
CA GLU A 279 -9.26 -1.85 -13.27
C GLU A 279 -9.11 -0.45 -12.64
N PRO A 280 -10.00 0.04 -11.74
CA PRO A 280 -9.74 1.24 -10.95
C PRO A 280 -8.43 1.21 -10.17
N TRP A 281 -8.04 0.06 -9.63
CA TRP A 281 -6.77 -0.10 -8.93
C TRP A 281 -5.56 0.05 -9.86
N THR A 282 -5.66 -0.39 -11.12
CA THR A 282 -4.58 -0.23 -12.09
C THR A 282 -4.22 1.24 -12.32
N TYR A 283 -5.19 2.17 -12.23
CA TYR A 283 -4.90 3.62 -12.27
C TYR A 283 -4.08 4.11 -11.08
N THR A 284 -4.06 3.41 -9.96
CA THR A 284 -3.19 3.75 -8.82
C THR A 284 -1.80 3.12 -8.93
N HIS A 285 -1.56 2.30 -9.94
CA HIS A 285 -0.37 1.47 -10.15
C HIS A 285 -0.12 0.44 -9.03
N ILE A 286 -1.13 0.16 -8.20
CA ILE A 286 -1.04 -0.88 -7.17
C ILE A 286 -1.31 -2.24 -7.80
N THR A 287 -0.35 -3.14 -7.70
CA THR A 287 -0.43 -4.51 -8.23
C THR A 287 -1.00 -5.49 -7.20
N GLY A 288 -0.71 -5.26 -5.94
CA GLY A 288 -1.21 -6.02 -4.81
C GLY A 288 -1.11 -5.22 -3.51
N VAL A 289 -1.70 -5.72 -2.45
CA VAL A 289 -1.59 -5.13 -1.11
C VAL A 289 -1.84 -6.18 -0.03
N TYR A 290 -0.93 -6.28 0.91
CA TYR A 290 -1.19 -6.93 2.18
C TYR A 290 -1.91 -5.97 3.13
N SER A 291 -3.15 -6.29 3.45
CA SER A 291 -3.97 -5.51 4.38
C SER A 291 -3.62 -5.88 5.83
N TYR A 292 -2.76 -5.11 6.48
CA TYR A 292 -2.32 -5.35 7.86
C TYR A 292 -3.47 -5.34 8.90
N PHE A 293 -4.61 -4.71 8.59
CA PHE A 293 -5.77 -4.62 9.49
C PHE A 293 -6.81 -5.72 9.28
N THR A 294 -6.77 -6.46 8.17
CA THR A 294 -7.59 -7.65 7.93
C THR A 294 -6.77 -8.94 7.88
N GLY A 295 -5.44 -8.84 7.70
CA GLY A 295 -4.54 -9.98 7.55
C GLY A 295 -4.62 -10.64 6.17
N GLU A 296 -5.24 -9.99 5.18
CA GLU A 296 -5.45 -10.51 3.84
C GLU A 296 -4.38 -10.05 2.87
N SER A 297 -3.91 -10.96 2.02
CA SER A 297 -3.13 -10.65 0.82
C SER A 297 -4.09 -10.49 -0.37
N ASN A 298 -4.01 -9.37 -1.08
CA ASN A 298 -4.93 -9.04 -2.16
C ASN A 298 -4.15 -8.72 -3.43
N ILE A 299 -4.67 -9.13 -4.59
CA ILE A 299 -4.03 -8.89 -5.90
C ILE A 299 -4.96 -8.19 -6.87
N ASN A 300 -4.39 -7.29 -7.65
CA ASN A 300 -5.04 -6.68 -8.80
C ASN A 300 -4.93 -7.64 -10.00
N ILE A 301 -6.06 -8.13 -10.47
CA ILE A 301 -6.11 -9.08 -11.58
C ILE A 301 -6.25 -8.40 -12.95
N ASN A 302 -6.38 -7.08 -13.01
CA ASN A 302 -6.31 -6.30 -14.26
C ASN A 302 -4.85 -5.94 -14.57
N MET A 303 -4.00 -6.98 -14.65
CA MET A 303 -2.57 -6.89 -14.90
C MET A 303 -2.16 -7.95 -15.91
N PRO A 304 -1.06 -7.78 -16.67
CA PRO A 304 -0.51 -8.84 -17.51
C PRO A 304 -0.30 -10.13 -16.74
N ALA A 305 -0.74 -11.25 -17.30
CA ALA A 305 -0.87 -12.51 -16.58
C ALA A 305 0.44 -12.99 -15.91
N TYR A 306 1.60 -12.80 -16.59
CA TYR A 306 2.89 -13.20 -16.01
C TYR A 306 3.28 -12.45 -14.74
N THR A 307 2.70 -11.27 -14.48
CA THR A 307 3.01 -10.51 -13.25
C THR A 307 2.24 -11.01 -12.05
N ILE A 308 1.13 -11.72 -12.26
CA ILE A 308 0.17 -12.10 -11.21
C ILE A 308 0.77 -13.09 -10.20
N PRO A 309 1.41 -14.21 -10.60
CA PRO A 309 2.01 -15.15 -9.62
C PRO A 309 3.11 -14.52 -8.78
N PHE A 310 3.98 -13.70 -9.38
CA PHE A 310 5.02 -12.99 -8.63
C PHE A 310 4.43 -11.97 -7.64
N THR A 311 3.43 -11.20 -8.06
CA THR A 311 2.73 -10.27 -7.18
C THR A 311 2.03 -11.02 -6.02
N ALA A 312 1.37 -12.14 -6.33
CA ALA A 312 0.76 -12.99 -5.32
C ALA A 312 1.78 -13.51 -4.30
N ALA A 313 2.92 -13.99 -4.77
CA ALA A 313 4.02 -14.42 -3.90
C ALA A 313 4.55 -13.26 -3.04
N HIS A 314 4.65 -12.05 -3.58
CA HIS A 314 5.06 -10.85 -2.85
C HIS A 314 4.09 -10.52 -1.69
N GLU A 315 2.79 -10.50 -1.94
CA GLU A 315 1.79 -10.25 -0.90
C GLU A 315 1.75 -11.34 0.17
N LEU A 316 1.98 -12.59 -0.25
CA LEU A 316 2.13 -13.71 0.66
C LEU A 316 3.42 -13.62 1.50
N ALA A 317 4.51 -13.00 0.99
CA ALA A 317 5.71 -12.73 1.78
C ALA A 317 5.41 -11.73 2.92
N HIS A 318 4.70 -10.65 2.64
CA HIS A 318 4.26 -9.71 3.67
C HIS A 318 3.41 -10.38 4.74
N GLN A 319 2.47 -11.24 4.35
CA GLN A 319 1.64 -11.99 5.29
C GLN A 319 2.47 -12.94 6.15
N ARG A 320 3.60 -13.43 5.66
CA ARG A 320 4.57 -14.28 6.39
C ARG A 320 5.56 -13.49 7.25
N GLY A 321 5.45 -12.16 7.26
CA GLY A 321 6.20 -11.28 8.15
C GLY A 321 7.42 -10.62 7.51
N ILE A 322 7.60 -10.72 6.21
CA ILE A 322 8.63 -10.00 5.47
C ILE A 322 8.09 -8.58 5.19
N ALA A 323 8.57 -7.58 5.92
CA ALA A 323 7.98 -6.25 5.87
C ALA A 323 8.61 -5.33 4.82
N ARG A 324 9.93 -5.46 4.56
CA ARG A 324 10.63 -4.59 3.62
C ARG A 324 10.34 -5.02 2.18
N GLU A 325 10.14 -4.03 1.29
CA GLU A 325 9.72 -4.26 -0.08
C GLU A 325 10.74 -5.00 -0.94
N ASP A 326 12.03 -4.66 -0.79
CA ASP A 326 13.12 -5.37 -1.46
C ASP A 326 13.22 -6.82 -1.01
N GLU A 327 13.03 -7.06 0.29
CA GLU A 327 13.05 -8.40 0.88
C GLU A 327 11.81 -9.20 0.44
N ALA A 328 10.62 -8.58 0.41
CA ALA A 328 9.39 -9.22 -0.06
C ALA A 328 9.48 -9.59 -1.55
N ASN A 329 10.03 -8.71 -2.40
CA ASN A 329 10.31 -9.02 -3.80
C ASN A 329 11.30 -10.19 -3.94
N PHE A 330 12.34 -10.24 -3.09
CA PHE A 330 13.32 -11.32 -3.18
C PHE A 330 12.77 -12.65 -2.66
N VAL A 331 12.00 -12.65 -1.56
CA VAL A 331 11.32 -13.85 -1.06
C VAL A 331 10.26 -14.35 -2.06
N ALA A 332 9.53 -13.45 -2.71
CA ALA A 332 8.63 -13.80 -3.81
C ALA A 332 9.36 -14.48 -4.97
N TYR A 333 10.51 -13.94 -5.35
CA TYR A 333 11.37 -14.55 -6.36
C TYR A 333 11.81 -15.96 -5.95
N LEU A 334 12.31 -16.14 -4.73
CA LEU A 334 12.72 -17.43 -4.21
C LEU A 334 11.54 -18.43 -4.19
N ALA A 335 10.34 -18.00 -3.76
CA ALA A 335 9.15 -18.83 -3.77
C ALA A 335 8.79 -19.27 -5.21
N CYS A 336 8.80 -18.32 -6.15
CA CYS A 336 8.49 -18.64 -7.54
C CYS A 336 9.47 -19.67 -8.15
N ILE A 337 10.77 -19.54 -7.92
CA ILE A 337 11.77 -20.47 -8.49
C ILE A 337 11.79 -21.84 -7.81
N GLU A 338 11.24 -21.98 -6.59
CA GLU A 338 11.04 -23.25 -5.89
C GLU A 338 9.78 -23.99 -6.36
N SER A 339 8.91 -23.36 -7.13
CA SER A 339 7.72 -24.00 -7.67
C SER A 339 8.09 -25.08 -8.70
N ASP A 340 7.35 -26.21 -8.71
CA ASP A 340 7.45 -27.21 -9.77
C ASP A 340 6.77 -26.73 -11.06
N ASP A 341 5.86 -25.76 -10.96
CA ASP A 341 5.10 -25.24 -12.09
C ASP A 341 5.96 -24.30 -12.97
N PRO A 342 6.02 -24.53 -14.29
CA PRO A 342 6.85 -23.71 -15.18
C PRO A 342 6.36 -22.28 -15.29
N TYR A 343 5.04 -22.03 -15.25
CA TYR A 343 4.51 -20.67 -15.37
C TYR A 343 4.79 -19.80 -14.13
N ILE A 344 4.74 -20.39 -12.93
CA ILE A 344 5.15 -19.69 -11.70
C ILE A 344 6.65 -19.35 -11.74
N ARG A 345 7.50 -20.30 -12.17
CA ARG A 345 8.93 -20.03 -12.35
C ARG A 345 9.17 -18.93 -13.39
N TYR A 346 8.47 -19.00 -14.53
CA TYR A 346 8.54 -17.98 -15.57
C TYR A 346 8.20 -16.59 -15.03
N SER A 347 7.08 -16.48 -14.29
CA SER A 347 6.68 -15.23 -13.61
C SER A 347 7.79 -14.68 -12.70
N GLY A 348 8.39 -15.55 -11.87
CA GLY A 348 9.51 -15.16 -10.99
C GLY A 348 10.73 -14.68 -11.75
N TYR A 349 11.20 -15.46 -12.73
CA TYR A 349 12.37 -15.12 -13.52
C TYR A 349 12.18 -13.86 -14.35
N LEU A 350 11.01 -13.67 -14.99
CA LEU A 350 10.78 -12.49 -15.83
C LEU A 350 10.69 -11.22 -15.00
N ASN A 351 9.96 -11.24 -13.88
CA ASN A 351 9.90 -10.08 -12.98
C ASN A 351 11.29 -9.72 -12.42
N MET A 352 12.10 -10.72 -12.02
CA MET A 352 13.46 -10.45 -11.52
C MET A 352 14.40 -9.98 -12.64
N TYR A 353 14.29 -10.56 -13.84
CA TYR A 353 15.04 -10.10 -15.01
C TYR A 353 14.77 -8.62 -15.32
N GLU A 354 13.51 -8.19 -15.28
CA GLU A 354 13.16 -6.78 -15.51
C GLU A 354 13.80 -5.83 -14.50
N TYR A 355 13.90 -6.22 -13.19
CA TYR A 355 14.63 -5.44 -12.19
C TYR A 355 16.12 -5.36 -12.49
N VAL A 356 16.76 -6.51 -12.75
CA VAL A 356 18.22 -6.58 -13.00
C VAL A 356 18.58 -5.91 -14.34
N ALA A 357 17.78 -6.12 -15.38
CA ALA A 357 17.97 -5.51 -16.70
C ALA A 357 17.83 -3.98 -16.66
N SER A 358 16.88 -3.46 -15.84
CA SER A 358 16.72 -2.03 -15.58
C SER A 358 17.98 -1.43 -14.94
N ALA A 359 18.48 -2.08 -13.90
CA ALA A 359 19.70 -1.65 -13.23
C ALA A 359 20.92 -1.72 -14.17
N LEU A 360 21.01 -2.78 -14.99
CA LEU A 360 22.08 -2.94 -15.97
C LEU A 360 22.03 -1.86 -17.05
N TYR A 361 20.85 -1.55 -17.59
CA TYR A 361 20.67 -0.48 -18.56
C TYR A 361 21.17 0.86 -18.01
N SER A 362 20.80 1.19 -16.77
CA SER A 362 21.20 2.42 -16.09
C SER A 362 22.72 2.46 -15.82
N ALA A 363 23.36 1.31 -15.54
CA ALA A 363 24.79 1.22 -15.24
C ALA A 363 25.65 1.09 -16.50
N ASN A 364 25.18 0.36 -17.52
CA ASN A 364 25.90 0.10 -18.79
C ASN A 364 24.93 -0.35 -19.89
N ALA A 365 24.44 0.58 -20.68
CA ALA A 365 23.49 0.33 -21.76
C ALA A 365 24.01 -0.67 -22.83
N ASP A 366 25.31 -0.63 -23.18
CA ASP A 366 25.88 -1.57 -24.17
C ASP A 366 25.79 -3.02 -23.65
N SER A 367 26.10 -3.23 -22.37
CA SER A 367 25.98 -4.55 -21.73
C SER A 367 24.53 -5.01 -21.69
N TYR A 368 23.58 -4.12 -21.43
CA TYR A 368 22.14 -4.43 -21.51
C TYR A 368 21.76 -4.94 -22.91
N TRP A 369 22.16 -4.26 -23.98
CA TRP A 369 21.81 -4.69 -25.35
C TRP A 369 22.43 -6.04 -25.71
N ILE A 370 23.62 -6.36 -25.21
CA ILE A 370 24.23 -7.68 -25.37
C ILE A 370 23.40 -8.78 -24.71
N VAL A 371 22.91 -8.55 -23.49
CA VAL A 371 22.05 -9.50 -22.77
C VAL A 371 20.69 -9.62 -23.44
N ASN A 372 20.04 -8.49 -23.75
CA ASN A 372 18.72 -8.45 -24.37
C ASN A 372 18.71 -9.15 -25.75
N ALA A 373 19.83 -9.12 -26.49
CA ALA A 373 19.95 -9.84 -27.75
C ALA A 373 19.87 -11.37 -27.60
N LYS A 374 20.22 -11.90 -26.40
CA LYS A 374 20.18 -13.34 -26.10
C LYS A 374 18.83 -13.83 -25.60
N LEU A 375 17.96 -12.93 -25.17
CA LEU A 375 16.63 -13.26 -24.69
C LEU A 375 15.73 -13.68 -25.88
N ASP A 376 14.87 -14.67 -25.70
CA ASP A 376 13.94 -15.12 -26.72
C ASP A 376 13.02 -14.01 -27.24
N GLY A 377 12.52 -14.20 -28.46
CA GLY A 377 11.68 -13.24 -29.17
C GLY A 377 10.31 -13.08 -28.52
N LEU A 378 9.69 -14.16 -28.05
CA LEU A 378 8.38 -14.14 -27.41
C LEU A 378 8.43 -13.43 -26.08
N ILE A 379 9.46 -13.68 -25.25
CA ILE A 379 9.68 -12.98 -23.99
C ILE A 379 9.86 -11.46 -24.20
N LYS A 380 10.66 -11.08 -25.22
CA LYS A 380 10.81 -9.65 -25.59
C LYS A 380 9.50 -9.01 -26.05
N ASN A 381 8.66 -9.76 -26.75
CA ASN A 381 7.36 -9.28 -27.19
C ASN A 381 6.41 -9.08 -25.99
N GLU A 382 6.40 -10.00 -25.03
CA GLU A 382 5.61 -9.85 -23.79
C GLU A 382 6.04 -8.62 -22.98
N MET A 383 7.33 -8.36 -22.82
CA MET A 383 7.83 -7.13 -22.19
C MET A 383 7.37 -5.85 -22.91
N LYS A 384 7.30 -5.88 -24.27
CA LYS A 384 6.76 -4.75 -25.05
C LYS A 384 5.23 -4.64 -24.89
N ALA A 385 4.52 -5.76 -24.88
CA ALA A 385 3.08 -5.80 -24.65
C ALA A 385 2.73 -5.24 -23.26
N TYR A 386 3.52 -5.58 -22.22
CA TYR A 386 3.40 -4.98 -20.90
C TYR A 386 3.52 -3.44 -20.95
N SER A 387 4.54 -2.93 -21.64
CA SER A 387 4.71 -1.49 -21.81
C SER A 387 3.49 -0.83 -22.46
N LYS A 388 2.97 -1.44 -23.54
CA LYS A 388 1.79 -0.97 -24.25
C LYS A 388 0.52 -1.03 -23.40
N PHE A 389 0.36 -2.08 -22.57
CA PHE A 389 -0.76 -2.19 -21.64
C PHE A 389 -0.82 -0.99 -20.70
N PHE A 390 0.34 -0.57 -20.16
CA PHE A 390 0.42 0.56 -19.24
C PHE A 390 0.27 1.94 -19.89
N ASP A 391 0.30 2.07 -21.22
CA ASP A 391 0.10 3.37 -21.90
C ASP A 391 -1.23 4.03 -21.49
N LYS A 392 -2.28 3.24 -21.26
CA LYS A 392 -3.59 3.71 -20.80
C LYS A 392 -3.56 4.27 -19.37
N TYR A 393 -2.64 3.82 -18.53
CA TYR A 393 -2.63 4.07 -17.09
C TYR A 393 -1.49 5.01 -16.63
N ARG A 394 -0.59 5.44 -17.54
CA ARG A 394 0.68 6.11 -17.18
C ARG A 394 0.50 7.40 -16.41
N GLU A 395 -0.12 8.39 -17.01
CA GLU A 395 -0.19 9.74 -16.44
C GLU A 395 -1.58 10.01 -15.88
N ASN A 396 -1.72 9.86 -14.54
CA ASN A 396 -2.98 10.16 -13.88
C ASN A 396 -2.75 10.62 -12.44
N VAL A 397 -3.72 11.38 -11.92
CA VAL A 397 -3.66 11.93 -10.56
C VAL A 397 -3.68 10.85 -9.49
N ALA A 398 -4.42 9.74 -9.73
CA ALA A 398 -4.52 8.66 -8.75
C ALA A 398 -3.16 7.99 -8.52
N ALA A 399 -2.38 7.72 -9.58
CA ALA A 399 -1.02 7.20 -9.49
C ALA A 399 -0.10 8.15 -8.72
N THR A 400 -0.15 9.46 -9.02
CA THR A 400 0.68 10.46 -8.32
C THR A 400 0.40 10.50 -6.83
N VAL A 401 -0.89 10.49 -6.43
CA VAL A 401 -1.29 10.49 -5.02
C VAL A 401 -0.90 9.18 -4.35
N SER A 402 -1.16 8.03 -5.00
CA SER A 402 -0.80 6.72 -4.49
C SER A 402 0.70 6.60 -4.22
N SER A 403 1.54 6.99 -5.20
CA SER A 403 3.00 7.00 -5.08
C SER A 403 3.47 7.90 -3.93
N ALA A 404 2.95 9.12 -3.81
CA ALA A 404 3.34 10.03 -2.73
C ALA A 404 2.98 9.49 -1.33
N VAL A 405 1.83 8.85 -1.19
CA VAL A 405 1.39 8.21 0.07
C VAL A 405 2.29 7.03 0.40
N ASN A 406 2.54 6.15 -0.57
CA ASN A 406 3.39 4.98 -0.40
C ASN A 406 4.85 5.36 -0.07
N ASP A 407 5.43 6.29 -0.81
CA ASP A 407 6.80 6.80 -0.56
C ASP A 407 6.93 7.39 0.86
N THR A 408 5.93 8.16 1.30
CA THR A 408 5.90 8.72 2.66
C THR A 408 5.82 7.61 3.70
N TYR A 409 4.93 6.62 3.52
CA TYR A 409 4.80 5.48 4.42
C TYR A 409 6.12 4.72 4.56
N LEU A 410 6.74 4.35 3.44
CA LEU A 410 8.00 3.61 3.43
C LEU A 410 9.15 4.39 4.12
N LYS A 411 9.25 5.70 3.90
CA LYS A 411 10.22 6.56 4.58
C LYS A 411 10.02 6.63 6.09
N VAL A 412 8.75 6.70 6.56
CA VAL A 412 8.44 6.66 8.00
C VAL A 412 8.87 5.33 8.63
N GLN A 413 8.83 4.22 7.88
CA GLN A 413 9.34 2.93 8.36
C GLN A 413 10.88 2.86 8.38
N GLY A 414 11.60 3.84 7.82
CA GLY A 414 13.05 3.93 7.81
C GLY A 414 13.69 3.35 6.55
N THR A 415 12.92 3.16 5.48
CA THR A 415 13.42 2.77 4.16
C THR A 415 13.76 3.99 3.30
N VAL A 416 14.31 3.78 2.09
CA VAL A 416 14.60 4.83 1.12
C VAL A 416 13.36 5.23 0.28
N GLY A 417 12.16 4.93 0.76
CA GLY A 417 10.90 5.17 0.06
C GLY A 417 10.71 4.19 -1.10
N GLU A 418 10.02 4.60 -2.14
CA GLU A 418 9.74 3.73 -3.31
C GLU A 418 11.01 3.20 -4.00
N ARG A 419 12.16 3.84 -3.82
CA ARG A 419 13.44 3.29 -4.31
C ARG A 419 13.82 1.96 -3.66
N SER A 420 13.25 1.62 -2.50
CA SER A 420 13.49 0.33 -1.85
C SER A 420 13.11 -0.87 -2.72
N TYR A 421 12.09 -0.75 -3.57
CA TYR A 421 11.71 -1.83 -4.50
C TYR A 421 12.86 -2.25 -5.43
N GLY A 422 13.68 -1.30 -5.85
CA GLY A 422 14.83 -1.56 -6.72
C GLY A 422 16.04 -2.20 -6.02
N LEU A 423 16.08 -2.16 -4.68
CA LEU A 423 17.16 -2.76 -3.90
C LEU A 423 17.16 -4.29 -3.93
N VAL A 424 16.10 -4.92 -4.43
CA VAL A 424 16.03 -6.37 -4.68
C VAL A 424 17.17 -6.86 -5.60
N VAL A 425 17.65 -5.98 -6.48
CA VAL A 425 18.76 -6.28 -7.39
C VAL A 425 20.02 -6.66 -6.62
N ASP A 426 20.29 -5.95 -5.50
CA ASP A 426 21.47 -6.23 -4.67
C ASP A 426 21.40 -7.63 -4.06
N LEU A 427 20.21 -8.05 -3.59
CA LEU A 427 19.97 -9.39 -3.06
C LEU A 427 20.12 -10.46 -4.16
N CYS A 428 19.56 -10.20 -5.35
CA CYS A 428 19.62 -11.13 -6.46
C CYS A 428 21.06 -11.37 -6.94
N VAL A 429 21.85 -10.30 -7.10
CA VAL A 429 23.28 -10.42 -7.48
C VAL A 429 24.06 -11.16 -6.41
N ALA A 430 23.86 -10.84 -5.12
CA ALA A 430 24.55 -11.52 -4.02
C ALA A 430 24.21 -13.02 -3.97
N TYR A 431 22.95 -13.38 -4.22
CA TYR A 431 22.49 -14.76 -4.26
C TYR A 431 23.19 -15.59 -5.36
N TYR A 432 23.26 -15.05 -6.58
CA TYR A 432 23.90 -15.78 -7.68
C TYR A 432 25.43 -15.88 -7.55
N LYS A 433 26.06 -14.92 -6.88
CA LYS A 433 27.50 -15.00 -6.56
C LYS A 433 27.85 -16.06 -5.51
N THR A 434 26.92 -16.36 -4.59
CA THR A 434 27.15 -17.41 -3.56
C THR A 434 26.85 -18.80 -4.08
N ALA A 435 26.14 -18.93 -5.20
CA ALA A 435 25.79 -20.20 -5.83
C ALA A 435 26.90 -20.74 -6.76
N GLU A 436 27.95 -19.96 -7.07
CA GLU A 436 29.17 -20.35 -7.75
C GLU A 436 30.23 -20.88 -6.76
#